data_54829747ea61d3c1749f1c0529de6a4e
#
_entry.id   54829747ea61d3c1749f1c0529de6a4e
#
_cell.length_a   1.000
_cell.length_b   1.000
_cell.length_c   1.000
_cell.angle_alpha   90.00
_cell.angle_beta   90.00
_cell.angle_gamma   90.00
#
_symmetry.space_group_name_H-M   'P 1'
#
loop_
_entity.id
_entity.type
_entity.pdbx_description
1 polymer ?
#
loop_
_entity_poly.entity_id
_entity_poly.type
_entity_poly.pdbx_seq_one_letter_code
_entity_poly.pdbx_strand_id
1 'polypeptide(L)'
;MLTSDSLSRRHFMPLAAAAAASSPFVAQGAASQDGYLKGRLYKTLKIGMVKAGKSLEEKFALAKEAGFDGIELNTPGINVEEVNAAIKATGLPVDGSVNSSHWQVRHTDPDPAVRAKALESLKEALRQTHAVGGNTVLLVVGKGSDGPEEEIWKRSIENISKAIPLAAELGVPIAVENVWNQFCYDHEGDHNQTADKFVKYIDEFNSPWVGMQFDIGNHWKYGSMGDWIRQLNKRIIKLDLKGFSREMGKFTKIGEGDLDWADVRKALAEIKYAGWA
;
A
#
# COMPACT_ATOMS: atom_id res chain seq x y z
N MET A 1 10.98 34.26 18.17
CA MET A 1 9.82 34.07 17.30
C MET A 1 10.36 33.52 15.98
N LEU A 2 10.36 32.22 15.82
CA LEU A 2 10.70 31.53 14.59
C LEU A 2 9.47 30.72 14.21
N THR A 3 8.86 31.10 13.09
CA THR A 3 7.67 30.44 12.50
C THR A 3 8.09 29.11 11.89
N SER A 4 7.46 28.05 12.32
CA SER A 4 7.62 26.70 11.74
C SER A 4 6.86 26.63 10.42
N ASP A 5 7.56 26.63 9.29
CA ASP A 5 7.01 26.26 7.99
C ASP A 5 6.78 24.74 7.93
N SER A 6 5.53 24.36 7.80
CA SER A 6 5.11 22.98 7.60
C SER A 6 5.47 22.52 6.18
N LEU A 7 6.48 21.67 6.03
CA LEU A 7 6.85 21.04 4.77
C LEU A 7 5.75 20.06 4.32
N SER A 8 4.94 20.49 3.37
CA SER A 8 3.94 19.66 2.69
C SER A 8 4.61 18.72 1.69
N ARG A 9 4.25 17.41 1.72
CA ARG A 9 4.70 16.33 0.82
C ARG A 9 4.46 16.56 -0.69
N ARG A 10 3.98 17.71 -1.10
CA ARG A 10 3.51 17.95 -2.48
C ARG A 10 4.56 18.51 -3.45
N HIS A 11 5.85 18.58 -3.11
CA HIS A 11 6.85 19.24 -3.93
C HIS A 11 7.89 18.28 -4.52
N PHE A 12 7.46 17.35 -5.37
CA PHE A 12 8.29 16.78 -6.41
C PHE A 12 7.56 16.85 -7.75
N MET A 13 7.40 18.07 -8.25
CA MET A 13 7.11 18.31 -9.67
C MET A 13 7.94 19.51 -10.14
N PRO A 14 8.65 19.42 -11.28
CA PRO A 14 9.33 20.57 -11.84
C PRO A 14 8.30 21.59 -12.39
N LEU A 15 8.51 22.85 -12.05
CA LEU A 15 7.77 23.99 -12.61
C LEU A 15 8.03 24.10 -14.12
N ALA A 16 7.00 23.99 -14.94
CA ALA A 16 7.00 24.49 -16.31
C ALA A 16 6.07 25.73 -16.38
N ALA A 17 6.62 26.84 -16.87
CA ALA A 17 5.98 28.13 -16.92
C ALA A 17 4.76 28.13 -17.87
N ALA A 18 3.66 28.79 -17.41
CA ALA A 18 2.47 29.00 -18.19
C ALA A 18 2.61 30.24 -19.08
N ALA A 19 2.45 30.06 -20.39
CA ALA A 19 2.12 31.11 -21.32
C ALA A 19 0.61 31.01 -21.66
N ALA A 20 -0.15 32.05 -21.32
CA ALA A 20 -1.56 32.11 -21.64
C ALA A 20 -1.75 32.48 -23.14
N ALA A 21 -2.40 31.56 -23.88
CA ALA A 21 -2.96 31.86 -25.20
C ALA A 21 -4.41 31.35 -25.20
N SER A 22 -5.34 32.28 -25.37
CA SER A 22 -6.77 32.04 -25.59
C SER A 22 -6.98 31.35 -26.95
N SER A 23 -7.60 30.18 -26.95
CA SER A 23 -8.06 29.49 -28.16
C SER A 23 -9.36 28.72 -27.92
N PRO A 24 -10.20 28.49 -28.95
CA PRO A 24 -11.60 28.18 -28.81
C PRO A 24 -11.85 26.76 -28.31
N PHE A 25 -13.00 26.61 -27.67
CA PHE A 25 -13.53 25.31 -27.22
C PHE A 25 -13.52 24.29 -28.36
N VAL A 26 -12.47 23.45 -28.37
CA VAL A 26 -12.50 22.18 -29.07
C VAL A 26 -12.97 21.17 -28.01
N ALA A 27 -14.05 20.47 -28.25
CA ALA A 27 -14.48 19.35 -27.45
C ALA A 27 -13.30 18.37 -27.36
N GLN A 28 -12.58 18.38 -26.25
CA GLN A 28 -11.55 17.37 -25.97
C GLN A 28 -12.28 16.04 -25.86
N GLY A 29 -12.18 15.25 -26.92
CA GLY A 29 -12.51 13.84 -26.89
C GLY A 29 -11.82 13.23 -25.67
N ALA A 30 -12.55 12.45 -24.87
CA ALA A 30 -12.05 11.76 -23.71
C ALA A 30 -10.75 11.03 -24.10
N ALA A 31 -9.62 11.57 -23.64
CA ALA A 31 -8.35 10.86 -23.73
C ALA A 31 -8.58 9.48 -23.10
N SER A 32 -8.24 8.41 -23.79
CA SER A 32 -8.48 7.06 -23.33
C SER A 32 -7.91 6.95 -21.92
N GLN A 33 -8.72 6.49 -20.96
CA GLN A 33 -8.36 6.42 -19.53
C GLN A 33 -7.08 5.59 -19.30
N ASP A 34 -6.78 4.66 -20.21
CA ASP A 34 -5.53 3.91 -20.25
C ASP A 34 -4.29 4.81 -20.48
N GLY A 35 -4.45 5.96 -21.16
CA GLY A 35 -3.37 6.94 -21.35
C GLY A 35 -2.94 7.64 -20.05
N TYR A 36 -3.84 7.80 -19.07
CA TYR A 36 -3.50 8.47 -17.81
C TYR A 36 -2.51 7.67 -16.97
N LEU A 37 -2.68 6.35 -16.86
CA LEU A 37 -1.87 5.50 -15.98
C LEU A 37 -0.46 5.20 -16.55
N LYS A 38 -0.27 5.40 -17.87
CA LYS A 38 1.03 5.17 -18.51
C LYS A 38 2.11 6.08 -17.94
N GLY A 39 3.19 5.46 -17.40
CA GLY A 39 4.29 6.19 -16.75
C GLY A 39 3.96 6.75 -15.36
N ARG A 40 2.83 6.35 -14.78
CA ARG A 40 2.41 6.74 -13.43
C ARG A 40 2.30 5.56 -12.47
N LEU A 41 2.25 4.34 -12.99
CA LEU A 41 2.32 3.11 -12.21
C LEU A 41 3.73 2.52 -12.31
N TYR A 42 4.32 2.25 -11.17
CA TYR A 42 5.60 1.58 -11.02
C TYR A 42 5.36 0.18 -10.51
N LYS A 43 5.89 -0.82 -11.25
CA LYS A 43 5.69 -2.23 -10.92
C LYS A 43 6.69 -2.65 -9.85
N THR A 44 6.18 -3.24 -8.77
CA THR A 44 7.02 -3.82 -7.73
C THR A 44 6.72 -5.30 -7.55
N LEU A 45 7.68 -6.02 -6.95
CA LEU A 45 7.56 -7.45 -6.69
C LEU A 45 8.01 -7.74 -5.26
N LYS A 46 7.19 -8.47 -4.49
CA LYS A 46 7.59 -8.94 -3.16
C LYS A 46 8.78 -9.91 -3.31
N ILE A 47 9.86 -9.65 -2.58
CA ILE A 47 11.11 -10.45 -2.66
C ILE A 47 10.88 -11.96 -2.49
N GLY A 48 9.89 -12.34 -1.68
CA GLY A 48 9.51 -13.73 -1.48
C GLY A 48 8.92 -14.43 -2.73
N MET A 49 8.52 -13.67 -3.75
CA MET A 49 8.01 -14.19 -5.03
C MET A 49 9.14 -14.50 -6.00
N VAL A 50 10.34 -13.95 -5.83
CA VAL A 50 11.51 -14.27 -6.64
C VAL A 50 12.06 -15.62 -6.20
N LYS A 51 11.68 -16.69 -6.91
CA LYS A 51 12.05 -18.08 -6.55
C LYS A 51 13.41 -18.49 -7.06
N ALA A 52 13.94 -17.84 -8.09
CA ALA A 52 15.28 -18.04 -8.61
C ALA A 52 16.29 -17.08 -7.94
N GLY A 53 17.58 -17.37 -8.13
CA GLY A 53 18.66 -16.60 -7.49
C GLY A 53 19.05 -17.14 -6.11
N LYS A 54 20.36 -17.22 -5.85
CA LYS A 54 20.94 -17.72 -4.61
C LYS A 54 21.27 -16.60 -3.62
N SER A 55 21.63 -15.42 -4.13
CA SER A 55 21.92 -14.23 -3.35
C SER A 55 20.80 -13.18 -3.49
N LEU A 56 20.82 -12.19 -2.61
CA LEU A 56 19.90 -11.06 -2.68
C LEU A 56 20.14 -10.24 -3.96
N GLU A 57 21.40 -10.02 -4.33
CA GLU A 57 21.79 -9.34 -5.56
C GLU A 57 21.25 -10.05 -6.81
N GLU A 58 21.38 -11.37 -6.89
CA GLU A 58 20.82 -12.16 -8.01
C GLU A 58 19.30 -12.01 -8.09
N LYS A 59 18.59 -12.01 -6.96
CA LYS A 59 17.13 -11.80 -6.94
C LYS A 59 16.74 -10.40 -7.43
N PHE A 60 17.46 -9.37 -7.02
CA PHE A 60 17.24 -8.00 -7.50
C PHE A 60 17.50 -7.90 -9.01
N ALA A 61 18.59 -8.50 -9.49
CA ALA A 61 18.91 -8.53 -10.92
C ALA A 61 17.81 -9.21 -11.74
N LEU A 62 17.32 -10.36 -11.30
CA LEU A 62 16.20 -11.09 -11.94
C LEU A 62 14.90 -10.29 -11.96
N ALA A 63 14.56 -9.61 -10.86
CA ALA A 63 13.37 -8.75 -10.82
C ALA A 63 13.49 -7.58 -11.80
N LYS A 64 14.67 -6.96 -11.89
CA LYS A 64 14.95 -5.89 -12.86
C LYS A 64 14.89 -6.38 -14.28
N GLU A 65 15.51 -7.52 -14.60
CA GLU A 65 15.47 -8.14 -15.92
C GLU A 65 14.04 -8.48 -16.35
N ALA A 66 13.20 -8.93 -15.40
CA ALA A 66 11.78 -9.17 -15.63
C ALA A 66 10.97 -7.89 -15.85
N GLY A 67 11.58 -6.70 -15.73
CA GLY A 67 10.97 -5.41 -16.01
C GLY A 67 10.20 -4.82 -14.83
N PHE A 68 10.52 -5.20 -13.59
CA PHE A 68 10.03 -4.52 -12.42
C PHE A 68 10.82 -3.22 -12.15
N ASP A 69 10.13 -2.21 -11.63
CA ASP A 69 10.69 -0.90 -11.33
C ASP A 69 11.22 -0.82 -9.89
N GLY A 70 10.82 -1.76 -9.04
CA GLY A 70 11.24 -1.86 -7.64
C GLY A 70 11.03 -3.24 -7.06
N ILE A 71 11.43 -3.39 -5.79
CA ILE A 71 11.25 -4.63 -5.03
C ILE A 71 10.75 -4.31 -3.62
N GLU A 72 9.80 -5.11 -3.11
CA GLU A 72 9.26 -5.01 -1.76
C GLU A 72 9.90 -6.05 -0.85
N LEU A 73 10.44 -5.62 0.28
CA LEU A 73 11.14 -6.48 1.24
C LEU A 73 10.20 -6.97 2.36
N ASN A 74 10.72 -7.83 3.24
CA ASN A 74 10.09 -8.19 4.50
C ASN A 74 10.92 -7.62 5.66
N THR A 75 10.33 -6.74 6.47
CA THR A 75 10.97 -6.12 7.63
C THR A 75 10.11 -6.29 8.89
N PRO A 76 10.68 -6.31 10.09
CA PRO A 76 12.10 -6.34 10.38
C PRO A 76 12.75 -7.69 10.05
N GLY A 77 14.09 -7.68 10.02
CA GLY A 77 14.90 -8.89 9.87
C GLY A 77 15.78 -8.91 8.62
N ILE A 78 15.93 -7.78 7.93
CA ILE A 78 16.87 -7.64 6.80
C ILE A 78 18.29 -7.30 7.28
N ASN A 79 19.28 -7.68 6.46
CA ASN A 79 20.62 -7.11 6.55
C ASN A 79 20.67 -5.85 5.67
N VAL A 80 20.67 -4.67 6.29
CA VAL A 80 20.64 -3.36 5.59
C VAL A 80 21.84 -3.19 4.66
N GLU A 81 23.03 -3.63 5.07
CA GLU A 81 24.26 -3.52 4.26
C GLU A 81 24.16 -4.37 2.99
N GLU A 82 23.67 -5.62 3.12
CA GLU A 82 23.45 -6.54 1.99
C GLU A 82 22.41 -5.99 1.00
N VAL A 83 21.30 -5.44 1.53
CA VAL A 83 20.27 -4.81 0.69
C VAL A 83 20.84 -3.61 -0.06
N ASN A 84 21.56 -2.71 0.62
CA ASN A 84 22.16 -1.55 -0.01
C ASN A 84 23.22 -1.93 -1.07
N ALA A 85 23.97 -3.02 -0.84
CA ALA A 85 24.90 -3.56 -1.82
C ALA A 85 24.14 -4.07 -3.07
N ALA A 86 23.04 -4.80 -2.89
CA ALA A 86 22.20 -5.29 -4.00
C ALA A 86 21.56 -4.12 -4.79
N ILE A 87 21.05 -3.08 -4.11
CA ILE A 87 20.55 -1.86 -4.76
C ILE A 87 21.64 -1.21 -5.60
N LYS A 88 22.85 -1.05 -5.03
CA LYS A 88 23.99 -0.43 -5.71
C LYS A 88 24.43 -1.23 -6.93
N ALA A 89 24.50 -2.55 -6.82
CA ALA A 89 24.92 -3.44 -7.91
C ALA A 89 23.92 -3.48 -9.07
N THR A 90 22.63 -3.50 -8.76
CA THR A 90 21.58 -3.68 -9.76
C THR A 90 20.93 -2.38 -10.22
N GLY A 91 20.95 -1.34 -9.38
CA GLY A 91 20.19 -0.11 -9.56
C GLY A 91 18.67 -0.30 -9.46
N LEU A 92 18.19 -1.44 -8.91
CA LEU A 92 16.78 -1.65 -8.62
C LEU A 92 16.47 -1.12 -7.21
N PRO A 93 15.58 -0.12 -7.04
CA PRO A 93 15.27 0.42 -5.73
C PRO A 93 14.37 -0.53 -4.92
N VAL A 94 14.41 -0.37 -3.60
CA VAL A 94 13.38 -0.88 -2.70
C VAL A 94 12.25 0.14 -2.66
N ASP A 95 11.03 -0.28 -2.97
CA ASP A 95 9.85 0.59 -2.93
C ASP A 95 9.21 0.64 -1.54
N GLY A 96 9.35 -0.43 -0.77
CA GLY A 96 8.81 -0.52 0.57
C GLY A 96 9.03 -1.91 1.18
N SER A 97 8.33 -2.19 2.25
CA SER A 97 8.39 -3.49 2.90
C SER A 97 7.05 -3.94 3.47
N VAL A 98 6.95 -5.24 3.69
CA VAL A 98 5.89 -5.89 4.46
C VAL A 98 6.37 -6.05 5.90
N ASN A 99 5.57 -5.66 6.90
CA ASN A 99 5.88 -6.01 8.29
C ASN A 99 5.79 -7.53 8.47
N SER A 100 6.93 -8.18 8.56
CA SER A 100 7.05 -9.64 8.50
C SER A 100 6.39 -10.40 9.66
N SER A 101 6.11 -9.71 10.77
CA SER A 101 5.57 -10.31 11.99
C SER A 101 4.09 -10.01 12.25
N HIS A 102 3.42 -9.24 11.39
CA HIS A 102 2.07 -8.72 11.62
C HIS A 102 0.99 -9.81 11.81
N TRP A 103 1.22 -11.02 11.32
CA TRP A 103 0.31 -12.15 11.56
C TRP A 103 0.51 -12.83 12.93
N GLN A 104 1.72 -12.75 13.47
CA GLN A 104 2.10 -13.38 14.74
C GLN A 104 1.88 -12.45 15.94
N VAL A 105 2.27 -11.17 15.79
CA VAL A 105 2.07 -10.14 16.81
C VAL A 105 1.17 -9.04 16.25
N ARG A 106 -0.02 -8.89 16.84
CA ARG A 106 -1.09 -8.10 16.25
C ARG A 106 -1.43 -6.87 17.08
N HIS A 107 -1.76 -5.77 16.41
CA HIS A 107 -2.20 -4.54 17.08
C HIS A 107 -3.60 -4.66 17.68
N THR A 108 -4.39 -5.64 17.23
CA THR A 108 -5.74 -5.96 17.74
C THR A 108 -5.75 -6.91 18.93
N ASP A 109 -4.62 -7.57 19.23
CA ASP A 109 -4.54 -8.63 20.26
C ASP A 109 -5.07 -8.16 21.63
N PRO A 110 -5.84 -8.99 22.34
CA PRO A 110 -6.29 -8.64 23.69
C PRO A 110 -5.15 -8.50 24.70
N ASP A 111 -4.04 -9.23 24.53
CA ASP A 111 -2.86 -9.13 25.39
C ASP A 111 -2.06 -7.85 25.09
N PRO A 112 -1.92 -6.93 26.05
CA PRO A 112 -1.13 -5.71 25.88
C PRO A 112 0.37 -6.00 25.61
N ALA A 113 0.89 -7.13 26.09
CA ALA A 113 2.29 -7.50 25.84
C ALA A 113 2.51 -7.90 24.36
N VAL A 114 1.53 -8.55 23.73
CA VAL A 114 1.56 -8.84 22.28
C VAL A 114 1.44 -7.54 21.48
N ARG A 115 0.55 -6.62 21.87
CA ARG A 115 0.44 -5.30 21.21
C ARG A 115 1.72 -4.46 21.35
N ALA A 116 2.41 -4.55 22.48
CA ALA A 116 3.69 -3.88 22.66
C ALA A 116 4.76 -4.45 21.69
N LYS A 117 4.82 -5.77 21.53
CA LYS A 117 5.70 -6.42 20.55
C LYS A 117 5.34 -6.01 19.10
N ALA A 118 4.04 -5.93 18.77
CA ALA A 118 3.58 -5.48 17.47
C ALA A 118 4.05 -4.05 17.17
N LEU A 119 3.96 -3.15 18.15
CA LEU A 119 4.42 -1.77 18.03
C LEU A 119 5.94 -1.69 17.79
N GLU A 120 6.74 -2.41 18.56
CA GLU A 120 8.19 -2.41 18.37
C GLU A 120 8.60 -3.03 17.03
N SER A 121 7.93 -4.11 16.60
CA SER A 121 8.13 -4.68 15.25
C SER A 121 7.80 -3.66 14.16
N LEU A 122 6.69 -2.92 14.27
CA LEU A 122 6.34 -1.89 13.30
C LEU A 122 7.36 -0.76 13.25
N LYS A 123 7.81 -0.28 14.41
CA LYS A 123 8.84 0.76 14.50
C LYS A 123 10.18 0.30 13.89
N GLU A 124 10.58 -0.93 14.15
CA GLU A 124 11.79 -1.47 13.56
C GLU A 124 11.65 -1.67 12.05
N ALA A 125 10.48 -2.13 11.58
CA ALA A 125 10.18 -2.20 10.16
C ALA A 125 10.29 -0.83 9.48
N LEU A 126 9.78 0.24 10.10
CA LEU A 126 9.91 1.62 9.60
C LEU A 126 11.39 2.05 9.49
N ARG A 127 12.22 1.78 10.52
CA ARG A 127 13.65 2.12 10.51
C ARG A 127 14.39 1.37 9.41
N GLN A 128 14.20 0.06 9.31
CA GLN A 128 14.89 -0.75 8.30
C GLN A 128 14.44 -0.39 6.88
N THR A 129 13.15 -0.11 6.68
CA THR A 129 12.64 0.35 5.38
C THR A 129 13.26 1.68 4.98
N HIS A 130 13.33 2.64 5.90
CA HIS A 130 14.00 3.92 5.67
C HIS A 130 15.48 3.74 5.33
N ALA A 131 16.20 2.88 6.06
CA ALA A 131 17.64 2.66 5.90
C ALA A 131 18.03 2.10 4.51
N VAL A 132 17.08 1.48 3.80
CA VAL A 132 17.28 0.95 2.44
C VAL A 132 16.56 1.78 1.37
N GLY A 133 16.04 2.97 1.72
CA GLY A 133 15.40 3.90 0.79
C GLY A 133 13.95 3.54 0.42
N GLY A 134 13.34 2.59 1.10
CA GLY A 134 11.93 2.25 0.90
C GLY A 134 11.01 3.35 1.46
N ASN A 135 9.80 3.46 0.90
CA ASN A 135 8.89 4.57 1.17
C ASN A 135 7.53 4.15 1.77
N THR A 136 7.33 2.87 2.09
CA THR A 136 6.10 2.37 2.74
C THR A 136 6.37 1.12 3.57
N VAL A 137 5.62 0.94 4.67
CA VAL A 137 5.56 -0.33 5.40
C VAL A 137 4.14 -0.85 5.35
N LEU A 138 3.91 -1.98 4.66
CA LEU A 138 2.65 -2.71 4.68
C LEU A 138 2.38 -3.28 6.07
N LEU A 139 1.18 -3.06 6.57
CA LEU A 139 0.73 -3.56 7.86
C LEU A 139 -0.64 -4.23 7.75
N VAL A 140 -0.75 -5.49 8.15
CA VAL A 140 -2.02 -6.10 8.57
C VAL A 140 -2.21 -5.81 10.05
N VAL A 141 -3.28 -5.12 10.41
CA VAL A 141 -3.49 -4.61 11.78
C VAL A 141 -3.75 -5.72 12.81
N GLY A 142 -4.31 -6.84 12.37
CA GLY A 142 -4.66 -7.99 13.19
C GLY A 142 -5.85 -8.76 12.63
N LYS A 143 -6.68 -9.33 13.50
CA LYS A 143 -7.79 -10.22 13.13
C LYS A 143 -9.09 -9.81 13.80
N GLY A 144 -10.22 -9.96 13.10
CA GLY A 144 -11.56 -9.79 13.66
C GLY A 144 -11.86 -10.74 14.82
N SER A 145 -11.23 -11.93 14.84
CA SER A 145 -11.36 -12.91 15.93
C SER A 145 -10.64 -12.53 17.23
N ASP A 146 -9.88 -11.43 17.27
CA ASP A 146 -9.20 -10.97 18.51
C ASP A 146 -10.17 -10.32 19.52
N GLY A 147 -11.44 -10.12 19.16
CA GLY A 147 -12.48 -9.60 20.05
C GLY A 147 -13.62 -8.89 19.31
N PRO A 148 -14.53 -8.23 20.05
CA PRO A 148 -15.57 -7.39 19.45
C PRO A 148 -14.96 -6.28 18.56
N GLU A 149 -15.62 -5.95 17.45
CA GLU A 149 -15.11 -5.00 16.46
C GLU A 149 -14.71 -3.65 17.08
N GLU A 150 -15.53 -3.11 17.98
CA GLU A 150 -15.23 -1.83 18.65
C GLU A 150 -13.93 -1.89 19.48
N GLU A 151 -13.69 -3.01 20.17
CA GLU A 151 -12.48 -3.18 20.98
C GLU A 151 -11.23 -3.34 20.12
N ILE A 152 -11.28 -4.20 19.09
CA ILE A 152 -10.13 -4.43 18.21
C ILE A 152 -9.80 -3.16 17.42
N TRP A 153 -10.82 -2.40 17.00
CA TRP A 153 -10.66 -1.10 16.37
C TRP A 153 -9.91 -0.13 17.28
N LYS A 154 -10.42 0.09 18.48
CA LYS A 154 -9.80 0.97 19.48
C LYS A 154 -8.36 0.57 19.79
N ARG A 155 -8.12 -0.72 20.07
CA ARG A 155 -6.77 -1.24 20.41
C ARG A 155 -5.78 -0.97 19.27
N SER A 156 -6.18 -1.23 18.03
CA SER A 156 -5.30 -1.05 16.88
C SER A 156 -5.02 0.42 16.59
N ILE A 157 -6.03 1.30 16.65
CA ILE A 157 -5.85 2.75 16.51
C ILE A 157 -4.88 3.28 17.59
N GLU A 158 -5.14 2.99 18.87
CA GLU A 158 -4.30 3.44 19.99
C GLU A 158 -2.84 2.94 19.85
N ASN A 159 -2.67 1.71 19.39
CA ASN A 159 -1.33 1.10 19.32
C ASN A 159 -0.54 1.59 18.11
N ILE A 160 -1.15 1.62 16.93
CA ILE A 160 -0.50 2.06 15.68
C ILE A 160 -0.18 3.56 15.75
N SER A 161 -1.04 4.37 16.35
CA SER A 161 -0.82 5.81 16.51
C SER A 161 0.49 6.14 17.22
N LYS A 162 0.99 5.27 18.10
CA LYS A 162 2.30 5.44 18.77
C LYS A 162 3.50 5.31 17.82
N ALA A 163 3.31 4.78 16.61
CA ALA A 163 4.35 4.69 15.59
C ALA A 163 4.33 5.89 14.62
N ILE A 164 3.25 6.67 14.58
CA ILE A 164 3.08 7.80 13.65
C ILE A 164 4.20 8.85 13.75
N PRO A 165 4.66 9.27 14.95
CA PRO A 165 5.77 10.22 15.05
C PRO A 165 7.03 9.71 14.36
N LEU A 166 7.37 8.43 14.53
CA LEU A 166 8.52 7.82 13.86
C LEU A 166 8.32 7.71 12.34
N ALA A 167 7.11 7.33 11.90
CA ALA A 167 6.77 7.31 10.48
C ALA A 167 6.95 8.70 9.83
N ALA A 168 6.56 9.76 10.56
CA ALA A 168 6.74 11.14 10.12
C ALA A 168 8.22 11.56 10.07
N GLU A 169 8.98 11.23 11.10
CA GLU A 169 10.42 11.51 11.19
C GLU A 169 11.18 10.86 10.02
N LEU A 170 10.89 9.59 9.76
CA LEU A 170 11.56 8.82 8.72
C LEU A 170 11.00 9.06 7.30
N GLY A 171 9.87 9.73 7.17
CA GLY A 171 9.20 9.91 5.89
C GLY A 171 8.61 8.62 5.29
N VAL A 172 8.35 7.59 6.12
CA VAL A 172 7.88 6.27 5.70
C VAL A 172 6.46 6.03 6.25
N PRO A 173 5.40 6.14 5.43
CA PRO A 173 4.05 5.88 5.88
C PRO A 173 3.78 4.40 6.17
N ILE A 174 2.83 4.19 7.08
CA ILE A 174 2.23 2.92 7.42
C ILE A 174 1.08 2.67 6.45
N ALA A 175 1.16 1.59 5.69
CA ALA A 175 0.19 1.22 4.67
C ALA A 175 -0.65 0.02 5.14
N VAL A 176 -1.87 0.28 5.62
CA VAL A 176 -2.80 -0.77 6.07
C VAL A 176 -3.30 -1.55 4.86
N GLU A 177 -3.16 -2.88 4.89
CA GLU A 177 -3.66 -3.76 3.83
C GLU A 177 -5.06 -4.29 4.16
N ASN A 178 -5.94 -4.29 3.16
CA ASN A 178 -7.21 -5.01 3.20
C ASN A 178 -6.97 -6.50 2.91
N VAL A 179 -7.15 -7.33 3.91
CA VAL A 179 -6.96 -8.80 3.84
C VAL A 179 -8.15 -9.56 4.39
N TRP A 180 -8.18 -10.87 4.19
CA TRP A 180 -9.23 -11.74 4.73
C TRP A 180 -9.01 -12.05 6.21
N ASN A 181 -9.13 -11.04 7.06
CA ASN A 181 -8.90 -11.10 8.50
C ASN A 181 -10.15 -10.81 9.33
N GLN A 182 -11.32 -10.71 8.73
CA GLN A 182 -12.59 -10.39 9.39
C GLN A 182 -12.58 -9.00 10.08
N PHE A 183 -11.83 -8.05 9.52
CA PHE A 183 -11.74 -6.69 10.04
C PHE A 183 -12.11 -5.67 8.96
N CYS A 184 -12.97 -4.71 9.29
CA CYS A 184 -13.50 -3.67 8.41
C CYS A 184 -14.39 -4.16 7.26
N TYR A 185 -14.82 -5.41 7.25
CA TYR A 185 -15.77 -5.99 6.29
C TYR A 185 -16.51 -7.17 6.91
N ASP A 186 -17.63 -7.58 6.31
CA ASP A 186 -18.36 -8.79 6.69
C ASP A 186 -17.83 -9.99 5.90
N HIS A 187 -17.19 -10.93 6.59
CA HIS A 187 -16.59 -12.11 5.96
C HIS A 187 -17.63 -13.09 5.39
N GLU A 188 -18.81 -13.15 6.02
CA GLU A 188 -19.94 -13.99 5.58
C GLU A 188 -20.90 -13.24 4.64
N GLY A 189 -20.64 -11.94 4.42
CA GLY A 189 -21.45 -11.08 3.56
C GLY A 189 -21.24 -11.32 2.07
N ASP A 190 -22.10 -10.70 1.28
CA ASP A 190 -22.08 -10.78 -0.17
C ASP A 190 -21.11 -9.79 -0.85
N HIS A 191 -21.22 -9.65 -2.15
CA HIS A 191 -20.35 -8.82 -3.00
C HIS A 191 -20.81 -7.35 -3.15
N ASN A 192 -21.76 -6.91 -2.32
CA ASN A 192 -22.29 -5.54 -2.36
C ASN A 192 -21.71 -4.64 -1.26
N GLN A 193 -20.62 -5.07 -0.61
CA GLN A 193 -20.00 -4.31 0.46
C GLN A 193 -19.23 -3.10 -0.07
N THR A 194 -19.14 -2.07 0.77
CA THR A 194 -18.44 -0.81 0.50
C THR A 194 -17.15 -0.69 1.29
N ALA A 195 -16.29 0.25 0.93
CA ALA A 195 -15.06 0.53 1.67
C ALA A 195 -15.27 1.47 2.89
N ASP A 196 -16.52 1.78 3.26
CA ASP A 196 -16.82 2.81 4.28
C ASP A 196 -16.13 2.59 5.62
N LYS A 197 -16.03 1.32 6.07
CA LYS A 197 -15.33 0.99 7.31
C LYS A 197 -13.84 1.26 7.21
N PHE A 198 -13.20 0.93 6.07
CA PHE A 198 -11.79 1.25 5.83
C PHE A 198 -11.56 2.76 5.72
N VAL A 199 -12.46 3.49 5.07
CA VAL A 199 -12.41 4.96 5.02
C VAL A 199 -12.42 5.55 6.42
N LYS A 200 -13.38 5.14 7.27
CA LYS A 200 -13.47 5.61 8.67
C LYS A 200 -12.23 5.24 9.47
N TYR A 201 -11.76 4.00 9.31
CA TYR A 201 -10.59 3.49 10.04
C TYR A 201 -9.32 4.29 9.73
N ILE A 202 -9.07 4.57 8.47
CA ILE A 202 -7.89 5.36 8.06
C ILE A 202 -8.03 6.82 8.49
N ASP A 203 -9.24 7.41 8.37
CA ASP A 203 -9.47 8.80 8.75
C ASP A 203 -9.31 9.04 10.26
N GLU A 204 -9.58 8.03 11.09
CA GLU A 204 -9.45 8.15 12.55
C GLU A 204 -8.01 8.37 13.01
N PHE A 205 -7.01 7.91 12.26
CA PHE A 205 -5.60 8.25 12.56
C PHE A 205 -5.30 9.74 12.41
N ASN A 206 -6.12 10.47 11.66
CA ASN A 206 -5.96 11.89 11.38
C ASN A 206 -4.50 12.27 11.04
N SER A 207 -3.86 11.48 10.21
CA SER A 207 -2.43 11.59 9.88
C SER A 207 -2.16 11.26 8.42
N PRO A 208 -1.30 12.03 7.72
CA PRO A 208 -0.88 11.69 6.36
C PRO A 208 0.12 10.50 6.33
N TRP A 209 0.53 10.01 7.51
CA TRP A 209 1.51 8.93 7.65
C TRP A 209 0.87 7.56 7.81
N VAL A 210 -0.46 7.49 7.72
CA VAL A 210 -1.23 6.25 7.64
C VAL A 210 -2.13 6.31 6.43
N GLY A 211 -2.13 5.24 5.63
CA GLY A 211 -2.99 5.10 4.46
C GLY A 211 -3.21 3.62 4.13
N MET A 212 -3.68 3.35 2.92
CA MET A 212 -3.98 1.99 2.46
C MET A 212 -2.91 1.50 1.48
N GLN A 213 -2.42 0.28 1.70
CA GLN A 213 -1.97 -0.56 0.59
C GLN A 213 -3.18 -1.38 0.14
N PHE A 214 -3.83 -0.92 -0.92
CA PHE A 214 -5.08 -1.49 -1.36
C PHE A 214 -4.84 -2.71 -2.26
N ASP A 215 -5.13 -3.90 -1.72
CA ASP A 215 -5.10 -5.15 -2.47
C ASP A 215 -6.41 -5.30 -3.26
N ILE A 216 -6.28 -5.26 -4.58
CA ILE A 216 -7.41 -5.29 -5.52
C ILE A 216 -8.09 -6.67 -5.54
N GLY A 217 -7.31 -7.76 -5.43
CA GLY A 217 -7.86 -9.11 -5.49
C GLY A 217 -8.50 -9.60 -4.19
N ASN A 218 -7.97 -9.17 -3.03
CA ASN A 218 -8.43 -9.67 -1.73
C ASN A 218 -9.94 -9.44 -1.50
N HIS A 219 -10.45 -8.29 -1.90
CA HIS A 219 -11.85 -7.95 -1.62
C HIS A 219 -12.78 -7.96 -2.84
N TRP A 220 -12.32 -8.43 -4.00
CA TRP A 220 -13.20 -8.64 -5.15
C TRP A 220 -14.37 -9.56 -4.82
N LYS A 221 -14.18 -10.56 -3.94
CA LYS A 221 -15.26 -11.41 -3.43
C LYS A 221 -16.38 -10.60 -2.76
N TYR A 222 -16.06 -9.47 -2.14
CA TYR A 222 -16.94 -8.74 -1.23
C TYR A 222 -17.46 -7.41 -1.77
N GLY A 223 -16.86 -6.86 -2.83
CA GLY A 223 -17.30 -5.58 -3.36
C GLY A 223 -16.74 -5.25 -4.73
N SER A 224 -17.19 -4.13 -5.30
CA SER A 224 -16.64 -3.57 -6.54
C SER A 224 -15.32 -2.86 -6.26
N MET A 225 -14.22 -3.33 -6.84
CA MET A 225 -12.91 -2.73 -6.57
C MET A 225 -12.77 -1.32 -7.15
N GLY A 226 -13.41 -1.03 -8.28
CA GLY A 226 -13.47 0.33 -8.80
C GLY A 226 -14.19 1.28 -7.85
N ASP A 227 -15.31 0.86 -7.27
CA ASP A 227 -16.04 1.68 -6.29
C ASP A 227 -15.26 1.85 -4.98
N TRP A 228 -14.59 0.79 -4.52
CA TRP A 228 -13.72 0.89 -3.35
C TRP A 228 -12.55 1.86 -3.59
N ILE A 229 -11.94 1.84 -4.78
CA ILE A 229 -10.89 2.78 -5.16
C ILE A 229 -11.41 4.24 -5.12
N ARG A 230 -12.61 4.49 -5.65
CA ARG A 230 -13.24 5.82 -5.62
C ARG A 230 -13.51 6.29 -4.19
N GLN A 231 -14.02 5.39 -3.31
CA GLN A 231 -14.30 5.71 -1.91
C GLN A 231 -13.02 5.96 -1.10
N LEU A 232 -12.01 5.10 -1.25
CA LEU A 232 -10.72 5.24 -0.56
C LEU A 232 -9.94 6.47 -1.07
N ASN A 233 -9.97 6.73 -2.36
CA ASN A 233 -9.39 7.90 -3.01
C ASN A 233 -7.93 8.16 -2.55
N LYS A 234 -7.63 9.37 -2.07
CA LYS A 234 -6.30 9.81 -1.62
C LYS A 234 -5.72 9.00 -0.45
N ARG A 235 -6.51 8.12 0.18
CA ARG A 235 -6.06 7.23 1.24
C ARG A 235 -5.23 6.07 0.69
N ILE A 236 -5.37 5.75 -0.59
CA ILE A 236 -4.54 4.74 -1.26
C ILE A 236 -3.14 5.33 -1.49
N ILE A 237 -2.14 4.74 -0.84
CA ILE A 237 -0.73 5.14 -0.98
C ILE A 237 0.08 4.13 -1.77
N LYS A 238 -0.39 2.87 -1.85
CA LYS A 238 0.18 1.80 -2.65
C LYS A 238 -0.91 0.82 -3.06
N LEU A 239 -0.71 0.11 -4.16
CA LEU A 239 -1.59 -0.97 -4.60
C LEU A 239 -0.92 -2.33 -4.38
N ASP A 240 -1.73 -3.37 -4.24
CA ASP A 240 -1.33 -4.77 -4.39
C ASP A 240 -2.24 -5.42 -5.44
N LEU A 241 -1.65 -6.14 -6.38
CA LEU A 241 -2.38 -6.68 -7.52
C LEU A 241 -2.50 -8.21 -7.40
N LYS A 242 -3.74 -8.70 -7.40
CA LYS A 242 -4.07 -10.12 -7.46
C LYS A 242 -5.27 -10.34 -8.37
N GLY A 243 -5.27 -11.44 -9.10
CA GLY A 243 -6.47 -11.92 -9.77
C GLY A 243 -7.35 -12.71 -8.80
N PHE A 244 -8.65 -12.66 -8.99
CA PHE A 244 -9.62 -13.47 -8.27
C PHE A 244 -10.79 -13.80 -9.19
N SER A 245 -11.42 -14.96 -9.00
CA SER A 245 -12.67 -15.34 -9.65
C SER A 245 -13.74 -15.60 -8.59
N ARG A 246 -14.83 -14.82 -8.64
CA ARG A 246 -16.03 -15.05 -7.82
C ARG A 246 -16.69 -16.38 -8.19
N GLU A 247 -16.78 -16.70 -9.49
CA GLU A 247 -17.34 -17.94 -9.97
C GLU A 247 -16.61 -19.17 -9.39
N MET A 248 -15.26 -19.13 -9.41
CA MET A 248 -14.45 -20.23 -8.87
C MET A 248 -14.17 -20.13 -7.37
N GLY A 249 -14.48 -18.99 -6.73
CA GLY A 249 -14.20 -18.74 -5.32
C GLY A 249 -12.71 -18.74 -4.96
N LYS A 250 -11.80 -18.42 -5.89
CA LYS A 250 -10.36 -18.55 -5.68
C LYS A 250 -9.53 -17.46 -6.36
N PHE A 251 -8.30 -17.28 -5.85
CA PHE A 251 -7.29 -16.43 -6.50
C PHE A 251 -6.85 -17.05 -7.85
N THR A 252 -6.62 -16.16 -8.82
CA THR A 252 -6.15 -16.47 -10.16
C THR A 252 -4.89 -15.65 -10.45
N LYS A 253 -4.27 -15.86 -11.61
CA LYS A 253 -3.24 -14.93 -12.09
C LYS A 253 -3.87 -13.58 -12.42
N ILE A 254 -3.06 -12.51 -12.36
CA ILE A 254 -3.48 -11.17 -12.76
C ILE A 254 -3.95 -11.19 -14.21
N GLY A 255 -5.16 -10.65 -14.46
CA GLY A 255 -5.79 -10.68 -15.77
C GLY A 255 -6.60 -11.95 -16.08
N GLU A 256 -6.49 -12.99 -15.25
CA GLU A 256 -7.39 -14.15 -15.28
C GLU A 256 -8.51 -13.98 -14.24
N GLY A 257 -9.61 -14.73 -14.38
CA GLY A 257 -10.80 -14.64 -13.53
C GLY A 257 -11.78 -13.58 -14.02
N ASP A 258 -12.59 -13.06 -13.11
CA ASP A 258 -13.73 -12.18 -13.44
C ASP A 258 -13.62 -10.77 -12.81
N LEU A 259 -12.44 -10.40 -12.31
CA LEU A 259 -12.20 -9.07 -11.75
C LEU A 259 -12.28 -8.01 -12.87
N ASP A 260 -13.09 -6.96 -12.66
CA ASP A 260 -13.27 -5.87 -13.62
C ASP A 260 -12.06 -4.93 -13.64
N TRP A 261 -11.01 -5.34 -14.35
CA TRP A 261 -9.81 -4.54 -14.55
C TRP A 261 -10.06 -3.26 -15.34
N ALA A 262 -11.11 -3.19 -16.16
CA ALA A 262 -11.45 -1.98 -16.91
C ALA A 262 -11.95 -0.90 -15.94
N ASP A 263 -12.87 -1.25 -15.02
CA ASP A 263 -13.34 -0.30 -14.01
C ASP A 263 -12.25 0.05 -12.99
N VAL A 264 -11.40 -0.90 -12.60
CA VAL A 264 -10.23 -0.63 -11.75
C VAL A 264 -9.33 0.46 -12.38
N ARG A 265 -8.94 0.31 -13.66
CA ARG A 265 -8.14 1.32 -14.36
C ARG A 265 -8.83 2.67 -14.46
N LYS A 266 -10.14 2.65 -14.73
CA LYS A 266 -10.96 3.86 -14.77
C LYS A 266 -10.97 4.57 -13.42
N ALA A 267 -11.24 3.86 -12.33
CA ALA A 267 -11.26 4.42 -10.99
C ALA A 267 -9.90 4.98 -10.57
N LEU A 268 -8.79 4.28 -10.87
CA LEU A 268 -7.44 4.79 -10.60
C LEU A 268 -7.13 6.08 -11.37
N ALA A 269 -7.60 6.19 -12.62
CA ALA A 269 -7.45 7.43 -13.40
C ALA A 269 -8.30 8.57 -12.83
N GLU A 270 -9.55 8.29 -12.40
CA GLU A 270 -10.46 9.26 -11.78
C GLU A 270 -9.88 9.85 -10.48
N ILE A 271 -9.30 9.02 -9.61
CA ILE A 271 -8.65 9.49 -8.38
C ILE A 271 -7.24 10.06 -8.62
N LYS A 272 -6.78 10.06 -9.87
CA LYS A 272 -5.44 10.52 -10.28
C LYS A 272 -4.31 9.78 -9.56
N TYR A 273 -4.46 8.46 -9.39
CA TYR A 273 -3.43 7.66 -8.74
C TYR A 273 -2.11 7.68 -9.52
N ALA A 274 -1.02 7.83 -8.80
CA ALA A 274 0.34 7.62 -9.29
C ALA A 274 1.16 7.01 -8.14
N GLY A 275 1.81 5.88 -8.40
CA GLY A 275 2.56 5.18 -7.36
C GLY A 275 2.87 3.73 -7.72
N TRP A 276 3.23 2.96 -6.71
CA TRP A 276 3.62 1.55 -6.81
C TRP A 276 2.41 0.61 -6.88
N ALA A 277 2.54 -0.47 -7.65
CA ALA A 277 1.55 -1.51 -7.81
C ALA A 277 2.19 -2.90 -7.97
#